data_7f6ae7d47aa6214d250dd7273082b110
#
_entry.id   7f6ae7d47aa6214d250dd7273082b110
#
_cell.length_a   1.000
_cell.length_b   1.000
_cell.length_c   1.000
_cell.angle_alpha   90.00
_cell.angle_beta   90.00
_cell.angle_gamma   90.00
#
_symmetry.space_group_name_H-M   'P 1'
#
loop_
_entity.id
_entity.type
_entity.pdbx_description
1 polymer ?
#
loop_
_entity_poly.entity_id
_entity_poly.type
_entity_poly.pdbx_seq_one_letter_code
_entity_poly.pdbx_strand_id
1 'polypeptide(L)'
;MGVFDIATRTAGRARYAAAQGLRSAWYGAQMSAARRRASGFDRPGEPTFQPTRGQPDLAVLRRAYFELFIKDRLNVEAGLYPAPSDVRLKDLPKALRSARAFREDVEDVDRRRLERNGTEVRQQVTDGHNRYPAYYLQNFHYQSGGWFTEDSADIYDTQVEALFTGTADAMRRAVLAEISRELRGRDQRGVSLLDVACGNGRFLSQVMQVYPRLMASGLDLSPTYTDAARTRLKPWKQVEILHECLSSIEG
;
A
#
# COMPACT_ATOMS: atom_id res chain seq x y z
N MET A 1 -36.62 14.92 -2.39
CA MET A 1 -35.72 13.78 -2.05
C MET A 1 -36.61 12.66 -1.52
N GLY A 2 -36.83 11.60 -2.29
CA GLY A 2 -37.82 10.55 -1.96
C GLY A 2 -37.30 9.59 -0.91
N VAL A 3 -38.23 8.89 -0.20
CA VAL A 3 -37.94 7.85 0.81
C VAL A 3 -37.01 6.75 0.24
N PHE A 4 -37.12 6.43 -1.03
CA PHE A 4 -36.26 5.49 -1.75
C PHE A 4 -34.79 5.95 -1.79
N ASP A 5 -34.52 7.23 -1.97
CA ASP A 5 -33.16 7.79 -2.03
C ASP A 5 -32.48 7.72 -0.65
N ILE A 6 -33.24 7.95 0.42
CA ILE A 6 -32.75 7.84 1.80
C ILE A 6 -32.42 6.40 2.16
N ALA A 7 -33.28 5.43 1.81
CA ALA A 7 -33.05 4.03 2.09
C ALA A 7 -31.80 3.49 1.36
N THR A 8 -31.64 3.84 0.09
CA THR A 8 -30.49 3.43 -0.73
C THR A 8 -29.17 4.01 -0.17
N ARG A 9 -29.15 5.27 0.22
CA ARG A 9 -27.99 5.92 0.86
C ARG A 9 -27.64 5.26 2.19
N THR A 10 -28.64 4.96 3.01
CA THR A 10 -28.44 4.33 4.31
C THR A 10 -27.87 2.92 4.15
N ALA A 11 -28.39 2.13 3.22
CA ALA A 11 -27.87 0.80 2.90
C ALA A 11 -26.43 0.88 2.35
N GLY A 12 -26.13 1.85 1.50
CA GLY A 12 -24.76 2.11 1.01
C GLY A 12 -23.77 2.44 2.11
N ARG A 13 -24.17 3.29 3.06
CA ARG A 13 -23.37 3.62 4.26
C ARG A 13 -23.09 2.42 5.13
N ALA A 14 -24.12 1.63 5.43
CA ALA A 14 -23.99 0.42 6.23
C ALA A 14 -23.05 -0.60 5.57
N ARG A 15 -23.21 -0.82 4.25
CA ARG A 15 -22.33 -1.71 3.47
C ARG A 15 -20.88 -1.23 3.48
N TYR A 16 -20.65 0.07 3.27
CA TYR A 16 -19.32 0.66 3.34
C TYR A 16 -18.69 0.44 4.72
N ALA A 17 -19.41 0.80 5.79
CA ALA A 17 -18.93 0.65 7.16
C ALA A 17 -18.60 -0.80 7.50
N ALA A 18 -19.45 -1.75 7.13
CA ALA A 18 -19.23 -3.18 7.34
C ALA A 18 -17.99 -3.68 6.58
N ALA A 19 -17.82 -3.28 5.31
CA ALA A 19 -16.67 -3.69 4.49
C ALA A 19 -15.34 -3.14 5.06
N GLN A 20 -15.29 -1.84 5.39
CA GLN A 20 -14.08 -1.23 5.94
C GLN A 20 -13.79 -1.69 7.38
N GLY A 21 -14.83 -1.92 8.20
CA GLY A 21 -14.69 -2.51 9.54
C GLY A 21 -14.11 -3.92 9.48
N LEU A 22 -14.62 -4.78 8.61
CA LEU A 22 -14.08 -6.13 8.40
C LEU A 22 -12.62 -6.11 7.91
N ARG A 23 -12.32 -5.21 6.97
CA ARG A 23 -10.97 -5.00 6.47
C ARG A 23 -10.00 -4.59 7.59
N SER A 24 -10.36 -3.58 8.38
CA SER A 24 -9.54 -3.11 9.50
C SER A 24 -9.36 -4.19 10.57
N ALA A 25 -10.40 -4.95 10.87
CA ALA A 25 -10.32 -6.08 11.81
C ALA A 25 -9.35 -7.16 11.30
N TRP A 26 -9.43 -7.51 10.00
CA TRP A 26 -8.53 -8.48 9.36
C TRP A 26 -7.06 -8.06 9.46
N TYR A 27 -6.72 -6.86 8.99
CA TYR A 27 -5.34 -6.39 8.99
C TYR A 27 -4.82 -6.04 10.39
N GLY A 28 -5.67 -5.55 11.27
CA GLY A 28 -5.35 -5.37 12.69
C GLY A 28 -5.02 -6.69 13.38
N ALA A 29 -5.73 -7.77 13.06
CA ALA A 29 -5.42 -9.12 13.56
C ALA A 29 -4.07 -9.63 13.02
N GLN A 30 -3.74 -9.39 11.73
CA GLN A 30 -2.44 -9.75 11.16
C GLN A 30 -1.30 -9.00 11.86
N MET A 31 -1.42 -7.68 12.03
CA MET A 31 -0.43 -6.88 12.74
C MET A 31 -0.28 -7.32 14.21
N SER A 32 -1.38 -7.63 14.90
CA SER A 32 -1.34 -8.13 16.28
C SER A 32 -0.67 -9.49 16.38
N ALA A 33 -0.89 -10.37 15.40
CA ALA A 33 -0.22 -11.67 15.33
C ALA A 33 1.28 -11.51 15.05
N ALA A 34 1.67 -10.61 14.13
CA ALA A 34 3.05 -10.29 13.84
C ALA A 34 3.79 -9.75 15.08
N ARG A 35 3.19 -8.78 15.77
CA ARG A 35 3.77 -8.20 17.00
C ARG A 35 3.97 -9.23 18.12
N ARG A 36 3.11 -10.24 18.24
CA ARG A 36 3.27 -11.31 19.23
C ARG A 36 4.41 -12.27 18.90
N ARG A 37 4.82 -12.35 17.65
CA ARG A 37 5.93 -13.20 17.20
C ARG A 37 7.27 -12.47 17.20
N ALA A 38 7.24 -11.15 16.96
CA ALA A 38 8.45 -10.36 17.02
C ALA A 38 8.95 -10.26 18.47
N SER A 39 10.27 -10.41 18.66
CA SER A 39 10.94 -10.09 19.91
C SER A 39 10.81 -8.60 20.20
N GLY A 40 10.90 -8.19 21.46
CA GLY A 40 10.92 -6.77 21.83
C GLY A 40 12.08 -6.00 21.18
N PHE A 41 12.10 -4.68 21.36
CA PHE A 41 13.20 -3.84 20.85
C PHE A 41 14.52 -4.06 21.60
N ASP A 42 14.46 -4.72 22.75
CA ASP A 42 15.62 -4.98 23.60
C ASP A 42 16.51 -6.07 22.98
N ARG A 43 17.81 -5.85 23.02
CA ARG A 43 18.82 -6.78 22.55
C ARG A 43 19.64 -7.28 23.74
N PRO A 44 19.98 -8.57 23.80
CA PRO A 44 20.86 -9.08 24.84
C PRO A 44 22.18 -8.29 24.87
N GLY A 45 22.54 -7.78 26.05
CA GLY A 45 23.79 -7.03 26.24
C GLY A 45 23.79 -5.56 25.80
N GLU A 46 22.65 -5.03 25.37
CA GLU A 46 22.49 -3.60 25.06
C GLU A 46 21.57 -2.91 26.06
N PRO A 47 21.72 -1.59 26.26
CA PRO A 47 20.76 -0.82 27.02
C PRO A 47 19.37 -0.91 26.38
N THR A 48 18.33 -1.02 27.21
CA THR A 48 16.94 -1.01 26.77
C THR A 48 16.65 0.21 25.90
N PHE A 49 16.08 -0.01 24.71
CA PHE A 49 15.72 1.07 23.80
C PHE A 49 14.70 2.01 24.46
N GLN A 50 15.10 3.28 24.59
CA GLN A 50 14.20 4.34 25.05
C GLN A 50 13.90 5.29 23.90
N PRO A 51 12.64 5.39 23.45
CA PRO A 51 12.27 6.33 22.41
C PRO A 51 12.43 7.77 22.89
N THR A 52 13.01 8.63 22.06
CA THR A 52 13.22 10.06 22.36
C THR A 52 11.91 10.85 22.42
N ARG A 53 10.83 10.30 21.88
CA ARG A 53 9.46 10.83 21.95
C ARG A 53 8.51 9.76 22.42
N GLY A 54 7.51 10.15 23.21
CA GLY A 54 6.44 9.26 23.62
C GLY A 54 5.70 8.64 22.42
N GLN A 55 5.18 7.46 22.61
CA GLN A 55 4.31 6.85 21.58
C GLN A 55 3.07 7.72 21.35
N PRO A 56 2.57 7.82 20.10
CA PRO A 56 1.30 8.48 19.85
C PRO A 56 0.18 7.85 20.67
N ASP A 57 -0.72 8.67 21.20
CA ASP A 57 -1.91 8.18 21.86
C ASP A 57 -2.74 7.34 20.86
N LEU A 58 -3.03 6.10 21.24
CA LEU A 58 -3.84 5.18 20.44
C LEU A 58 -5.25 5.71 20.17
N ALA A 59 -5.81 6.53 21.07
CA ALA A 59 -7.11 7.17 20.84
C ALA A 59 -7.03 8.19 19.71
N VAL A 60 -5.97 8.99 19.65
CA VAL A 60 -5.73 9.94 18.57
C VAL A 60 -5.57 9.22 17.23
N LEU A 61 -4.79 8.13 17.21
CA LEU A 61 -4.59 7.32 16.00
C LEU A 61 -5.89 6.67 15.51
N ARG A 62 -6.67 6.08 16.42
CA ARG A 62 -7.98 5.50 16.08
C ARG A 62 -8.95 6.54 15.54
N ARG A 63 -8.96 7.73 16.14
CA ARG A 63 -9.78 8.85 15.64
C ARG A 63 -9.37 9.25 14.23
N ALA A 64 -8.08 9.39 13.95
CA ALA A 64 -7.58 9.73 12.62
C ALA A 64 -7.99 8.68 11.57
N TYR A 65 -7.93 7.38 11.89
CA TYR A 65 -8.41 6.32 11.00
C TYR A 65 -9.92 6.39 10.76
N PHE A 66 -10.69 6.69 11.79
CA PHE A 66 -12.13 6.84 11.67
C PHE A 66 -12.51 8.06 10.80
N GLU A 67 -11.85 9.20 11.01
CA GLU A 67 -12.02 10.40 10.20
C GLU A 67 -11.65 10.17 8.73
N LEU A 68 -10.59 9.39 8.46
CA LEU A 68 -10.22 8.98 7.12
C LEU A 68 -11.33 8.20 6.42
N PHE A 69 -11.93 7.20 7.09
CA PHE A 69 -13.04 6.43 6.53
C PHE A 69 -14.30 7.27 6.32
N ILE A 70 -14.59 8.22 7.21
CA ILE A 70 -15.68 9.18 7.00
C ILE A 70 -15.42 10.00 5.73
N LYS A 71 -14.21 10.54 5.57
CA LYS A 71 -13.82 11.32 4.39
C LYS A 71 -13.90 10.48 3.10
N ASP A 72 -13.38 9.25 3.13
CA ASP A 72 -13.43 8.32 2.00
C ASP A 72 -14.89 8.03 1.58
N ARG A 73 -15.77 7.75 2.54
CA ARG A 73 -17.21 7.56 2.29
C ARG A 73 -17.87 8.82 1.71
N LEU A 74 -17.57 9.99 2.25
CA LEU A 74 -18.11 11.26 1.72
C LEU A 74 -17.67 11.52 0.28
N ASN A 75 -16.43 11.16 -0.07
CA ASN A 75 -15.94 11.25 -1.44
C ASN A 75 -16.69 10.30 -2.39
N VAL A 76 -17.01 9.08 -1.93
CA VAL A 76 -17.88 8.13 -2.68
C VAL A 76 -19.28 8.73 -2.87
N GLU A 77 -19.88 9.28 -1.82
CA GLU A 77 -21.21 9.92 -1.88
C GLU A 77 -21.22 11.15 -2.80
N ALA A 78 -20.10 11.88 -2.88
CA ALA A 78 -19.91 12.99 -3.80
C ALA A 78 -19.65 12.56 -5.26
N GLY A 79 -19.58 11.25 -5.53
CA GLY A 79 -19.35 10.69 -6.86
C GLY A 79 -17.94 10.90 -7.40
N LEU A 80 -16.95 11.12 -6.53
CA LEU A 80 -15.56 11.30 -6.95
C LEU A 80 -14.94 9.97 -7.45
N TYR A 81 -15.36 8.85 -6.89
CA TYR A 81 -15.02 7.50 -7.33
C TYR A 81 -16.08 6.51 -6.81
N PRO A 82 -16.17 5.31 -7.40
CA PRO A 82 -17.12 4.28 -6.96
C PRO A 82 -16.77 3.74 -5.58
N ALA A 83 -17.76 3.18 -4.89
CA ALA A 83 -17.53 2.50 -3.62
C ALA A 83 -16.49 1.38 -3.79
N PRO A 84 -15.50 1.26 -2.88
CA PRO A 84 -14.45 0.28 -3.00
C PRO A 84 -15.01 -1.15 -2.94
N SER A 85 -14.47 -2.02 -3.80
CA SER A 85 -14.79 -3.45 -3.84
C SER A 85 -13.68 -4.30 -3.20
N ASP A 86 -13.12 -3.80 -2.11
CA ASP A 86 -11.89 -4.30 -1.48
C ASP A 86 -12.04 -5.70 -0.85
N VAL A 87 -13.27 -6.12 -0.56
CA VAL A 87 -13.55 -7.42 0.06
C VAL A 87 -14.34 -8.28 -0.92
N ARG A 88 -13.65 -9.22 -1.55
CA ARG A 88 -14.28 -10.21 -2.43
C ARG A 88 -13.94 -11.61 -1.92
N LEU A 89 -14.95 -12.45 -1.74
CA LEU A 89 -14.79 -13.83 -1.28
C LEU A 89 -13.84 -14.65 -2.17
N LYS A 90 -13.82 -14.39 -3.48
CA LYS A 90 -12.91 -15.06 -4.43
C LYS A 90 -11.42 -14.77 -4.16
N ASP A 91 -11.11 -13.65 -3.49
CA ASP A 91 -9.73 -13.24 -3.19
C ASP A 91 -9.24 -13.80 -1.84
N LEU A 92 -10.12 -14.46 -1.08
CA LEU A 92 -9.81 -15.01 0.23
C LEU A 92 -8.62 -16.00 0.23
N PRO A 93 -8.49 -16.95 -0.72
CA PRO A 93 -7.33 -17.84 -0.75
C PRO A 93 -6.01 -17.09 -0.95
N LYS A 94 -6.01 -16.03 -1.77
CA LYS A 94 -4.84 -15.16 -1.95
C LYS A 94 -4.53 -14.39 -0.67
N ALA A 95 -5.54 -13.79 -0.03
CA ALA A 95 -5.39 -13.06 1.22
C ALA A 95 -4.82 -13.93 2.35
N LEU A 96 -5.27 -15.18 2.45
CA LEU A 96 -4.75 -16.15 3.43
C LEU A 96 -3.28 -16.50 3.16
N ARG A 97 -2.91 -16.75 1.89
CA ARG A 97 -1.50 -17.01 1.53
C ARG A 97 -0.60 -15.81 1.85
N SER A 98 -1.00 -14.61 1.44
CA SER A 98 -0.22 -13.39 1.72
C SER A 98 -0.14 -13.10 3.22
N ALA A 99 -1.19 -13.37 4.00
CA ALA A 99 -1.18 -13.21 5.45
C ALA A 99 -0.24 -14.23 6.14
N ARG A 100 -0.14 -15.45 5.59
CA ARG A 100 0.81 -16.45 6.07
C ARG A 100 2.24 -16.04 5.75
N ALA A 101 2.54 -15.70 4.50
CA ALA A 101 3.85 -15.25 4.05
C ALA A 101 4.32 -14.01 4.84
N PHE A 102 3.42 -13.04 5.07
CA PHE A 102 3.72 -11.87 5.91
C PHE A 102 4.16 -12.25 7.32
N ARG A 103 3.51 -13.23 7.96
CA ARG A 103 3.87 -13.66 9.32
C ARG A 103 5.21 -14.43 9.37
N GLU A 104 5.50 -15.20 8.33
CA GLU A 104 6.78 -15.89 8.17
C GLU A 104 7.91 -14.88 7.95
N ASP A 105 7.71 -13.87 7.09
CA ASP A 105 8.69 -12.81 6.85
C ASP A 105 9.00 -11.96 8.09
N VAL A 106 8.02 -11.70 8.95
CA VAL A 106 8.24 -10.97 10.22
C VAL A 106 9.25 -11.70 11.12
N GLU A 107 9.22 -13.02 11.18
CA GLU A 107 10.17 -13.80 11.98
C GLU A 107 11.60 -13.66 11.41
N ASP A 108 11.75 -13.69 10.10
CA ASP A 108 13.03 -13.52 9.41
C ASP A 108 13.59 -12.10 9.57
N VAL A 109 12.74 -11.08 9.43
CA VAL A 109 13.09 -9.67 9.68
C VAL A 109 13.58 -9.48 11.12
N ASP A 110 12.86 -10.06 12.10
CA ASP A 110 13.20 -9.92 13.52
C ASP A 110 14.53 -10.63 13.84
N ARG A 111 14.76 -11.82 13.30
CA ARG A 111 16.03 -12.54 13.44
C ARG A 111 17.20 -11.69 12.91
N ARG A 112 17.12 -11.14 11.71
CA ARG A 112 18.17 -10.28 11.13
C ARG A 112 18.41 -9.03 11.95
N ARG A 113 17.35 -8.45 12.50
CA ARG A 113 17.46 -7.29 13.40
C ARG A 113 18.27 -7.63 14.65
N LEU A 114 18.03 -8.80 15.26
CA LEU A 114 18.77 -9.28 16.42
C LEU A 114 20.23 -9.59 16.09
N GLU A 115 20.49 -10.18 14.94
CA GLU A 115 21.83 -10.55 14.45
C GLU A 115 22.62 -9.35 13.90
N ARG A 116 22.01 -8.14 13.83
CA ARG A 116 22.57 -6.94 13.18
C ARG A 116 22.96 -7.16 11.72
N ASN A 117 22.32 -8.09 11.06
CA ASN A 117 22.53 -8.37 9.65
C ASN A 117 21.73 -7.41 8.76
N GLY A 118 22.26 -6.20 8.59
CA GLY A 118 21.64 -5.12 7.78
C GLY A 118 22.19 -5.03 6.36
N THR A 119 23.00 -5.99 5.91
CA THR A 119 23.69 -5.92 4.61
C THR A 119 23.19 -6.95 3.58
N GLU A 120 22.15 -7.72 3.89
CA GLU A 120 21.61 -8.79 3.06
C GLU A 120 21.29 -8.33 1.64
N VAL A 121 20.53 -7.24 1.50
CA VAL A 121 20.15 -6.69 0.18
C VAL A 121 21.38 -6.26 -0.61
N ARG A 122 22.34 -5.62 0.03
CA ARG A 122 23.58 -5.20 -0.60
C ARG A 122 24.45 -6.38 -1.07
N GLN A 123 24.43 -7.46 -0.32
CA GLN A 123 25.17 -8.70 -0.67
C GLN A 123 24.50 -9.45 -1.82
N GLN A 124 23.17 -9.43 -1.89
CA GLN A 124 22.40 -10.10 -2.94
C GLN A 124 22.47 -9.38 -4.29
N VAL A 125 22.65 -8.06 -4.29
CA VAL A 125 22.71 -7.23 -5.50
C VAL A 125 24.17 -6.99 -5.90
N THR A 126 24.89 -8.09 -6.24
CA THR A 126 26.32 -8.01 -6.57
C THR A 126 26.64 -7.27 -7.87
N ASP A 127 25.75 -7.30 -8.86
CA ASP A 127 26.00 -6.75 -10.21
C ASP A 127 25.48 -5.32 -10.42
N GLY A 128 24.88 -4.72 -9.42
CA GLY A 128 24.16 -3.43 -9.56
C GLY A 128 24.57 -2.33 -8.61
N HIS A 129 25.68 -2.45 -7.89
CA HIS A 129 26.07 -1.45 -6.87
C HIS A 129 26.21 -0.03 -7.43
N ASN A 130 26.64 0.11 -8.69
CA ASN A 130 26.76 1.42 -9.34
C ASN A 130 25.45 1.90 -9.99
N ARG A 131 24.42 1.06 -10.06
CA ARG A 131 23.14 1.38 -10.70
C ARG A 131 22.11 1.94 -9.72
N TYR A 132 22.22 1.58 -8.44
CA TYR A 132 21.24 1.95 -7.43
C TYR A 132 21.86 2.91 -6.39
N PRO A 133 21.12 3.92 -5.94
CA PRO A 133 21.58 4.78 -4.87
C PRO A 133 21.78 3.99 -3.57
N ALA A 134 22.72 4.42 -2.73
CA ALA A 134 23.11 3.69 -1.52
C ALA A 134 21.94 3.44 -0.55
N TYR A 135 20.99 4.36 -0.46
CA TYR A 135 19.78 4.19 0.38
C TYR A 135 18.89 3.04 -0.11
N TYR A 136 18.91 2.75 -1.41
CA TYR A 136 18.09 1.72 -2.01
C TYR A 136 18.62 0.30 -1.74
N LEU A 137 19.91 0.19 -1.49
CA LEU A 137 20.60 -1.06 -1.15
C LEU A 137 20.57 -1.38 0.34
N GLN A 138 19.81 -0.64 1.13
CA GLN A 138 19.62 -0.92 2.55
C GLN A 138 18.50 -1.93 2.77
N ASN A 139 18.64 -2.78 3.79
CA ASN A 139 17.55 -3.62 4.24
C ASN A 139 16.45 -2.75 4.84
N PHE A 140 15.25 -2.86 4.30
CA PHE A 140 14.08 -2.24 4.91
C PHE A 140 13.61 -3.06 6.10
N HIS A 141 13.15 -2.38 7.15
CA HIS A 141 12.81 -2.97 8.45
C HIS A 141 11.69 -4.02 8.41
N TYR A 142 10.95 -4.10 7.29
CA TYR A 142 9.70 -4.87 7.24
C TYR A 142 9.67 -5.93 6.15
N GLN A 143 10.78 -6.12 5.40
CA GLN A 143 10.81 -7.05 4.27
C GLN A 143 12.14 -7.78 4.15
N SER A 144 12.08 -9.09 3.94
CA SER A 144 13.20 -9.89 3.45
C SER A 144 13.46 -9.59 1.97
N GLY A 145 14.73 -9.50 1.58
CA GLY A 145 15.12 -9.25 0.19
C GLY A 145 14.88 -7.82 -0.32
N GLY A 146 14.44 -6.90 0.53
CA GLY A 146 14.23 -5.49 0.18
C GLY A 146 13.25 -5.31 -0.98
N TRP A 147 13.66 -4.57 -2.02
CA TRP A 147 12.85 -4.26 -3.21
C TRP A 147 13.13 -5.20 -4.40
N PHE A 148 13.89 -6.28 -4.21
CA PHE A 148 14.47 -7.06 -5.30
C PHE A 148 13.91 -8.48 -5.43
N THR A 149 12.99 -8.91 -4.59
CA THR A 149 12.43 -10.26 -4.62
C THR A 149 10.95 -10.27 -5.00
N GLU A 150 10.52 -11.32 -5.71
CA GLU A 150 9.10 -11.52 -6.05
C GLU A 150 8.26 -11.72 -4.79
N ASP A 151 8.76 -12.45 -3.81
CA ASP A 151 8.10 -12.66 -2.52
C ASP A 151 7.82 -11.32 -1.83
N SER A 152 8.78 -10.39 -1.85
CA SER A 152 8.60 -9.05 -1.33
C SER A 152 7.48 -8.29 -2.04
N ALA A 153 7.43 -8.34 -3.38
CA ALA A 153 6.37 -7.70 -4.16
C ALA A 153 4.98 -8.31 -3.88
N ASP A 154 4.92 -9.63 -3.68
CA ASP A 154 3.66 -10.35 -3.41
C ASP A 154 3.07 -10.04 -2.04
N ILE A 155 3.91 -9.88 -1.02
CA ILE A 155 3.46 -9.59 0.35
C ILE A 155 3.31 -8.09 0.63
N TYR A 156 3.86 -7.21 -0.21
CA TYR A 156 3.91 -5.76 -0.01
C TYR A 156 2.55 -5.14 0.33
N ASP A 157 1.53 -5.43 -0.47
CA ASP A 157 0.18 -4.89 -0.22
C ASP A 157 -0.35 -5.30 1.16
N THR A 158 -0.08 -6.55 1.58
CA THR A 158 -0.49 -7.07 2.89
C THR A 158 0.28 -6.41 4.02
N GLN A 159 1.58 -6.20 3.85
CA GLN A 159 2.43 -5.53 4.83
C GLN A 159 1.99 -4.08 5.06
N VAL A 160 1.81 -3.32 3.98
CA VAL A 160 1.36 -1.92 4.06
C VAL A 160 -0.03 -1.82 4.68
N GLU A 161 -0.96 -2.68 4.29
CA GLU A 161 -2.29 -2.69 4.89
C GLU A 161 -2.27 -3.11 6.37
N ALA A 162 -1.44 -4.08 6.75
CA ALA A 162 -1.29 -4.49 8.15
C ALA A 162 -0.68 -3.35 8.99
N LEU A 163 0.36 -2.67 8.47
CA LEU A 163 1.01 -1.52 9.11
C LEU A 163 0.01 -0.40 9.41
N PHE A 164 -0.85 -0.10 8.46
CA PHE A 164 -1.88 0.94 8.57
C PHE A 164 -3.27 0.40 8.98
N THR A 165 -3.33 -0.80 9.52
CA THR A 165 -4.58 -1.40 10.07
C THR A 165 -5.74 -1.38 9.05
N GLY A 166 -5.44 -1.66 7.78
CA GLY A 166 -6.42 -1.72 6.69
C GLY A 166 -6.84 -0.38 6.10
N THR A 167 -6.15 0.72 6.45
CA THR A 167 -6.49 2.07 5.97
C THR A 167 -5.69 2.53 4.75
N ALA A 168 -4.66 1.79 4.33
CA ALA A 168 -3.76 2.25 3.26
C ALA A 168 -4.47 2.52 1.92
N ASP A 169 -5.43 1.68 1.53
CA ASP A 169 -6.22 1.95 0.33
C ASP A 169 -7.12 3.18 0.45
N ALA A 170 -7.67 3.45 1.64
CA ALA A 170 -8.41 4.69 1.88
C ALA A 170 -7.50 5.94 1.82
N MET A 171 -6.24 5.81 2.27
CA MET A 171 -5.23 6.88 2.10
C MET A 171 -4.94 7.14 0.62
N ARG A 172 -4.75 6.08 -0.19
CA ARG A 172 -4.58 6.20 -1.65
C ARG A 172 -5.80 6.86 -2.31
N ARG A 173 -7.02 6.48 -1.91
CA ARG A 173 -8.24 7.10 -2.41
C ARG A 173 -8.41 8.57 -1.98
N ALA A 174 -7.79 9.01 -0.90
CA ALA A 174 -7.76 10.43 -0.57
C ALA A 174 -7.01 11.24 -1.65
N VAL A 175 -5.90 10.72 -2.18
CA VAL A 175 -5.20 11.32 -3.32
C VAL A 175 -6.04 11.21 -4.60
N LEU A 176 -6.67 10.06 -4.85
CA LEU A 176 -7.57 9.86 -5.98
C LEU A 176 -8.73 10.88 -5.97
N ALA A 177 -9.22 11.27 -4.79
CA ALA A 177 -10.26 12.30 -4.68
C ALA A 177 -9.80 13.67 -5.21
N GLU A 178 -8.54 14.05 -4.95
CA GLU A 178 -8.00 15.31 -5.49
C GLU A 178 -7.84 15.23 -7.01
N ILE A 179 -7.33 14.11 -7.53
CA ILE A 179 -7.28 13.86 -8.98
C ILE A 179 -8.69 13.96 -9.57
N SER A 180 -9.69 13.38 -8.90
CA SER A 180 -11.07 13.38 -9.38
C SER A 180 -11.69 14.80 -9.41
N ARG A 181 -11.30 15.66 -8.47
CA ARG A 181 -11.72 17.07 -8.48
C ARG A 181 -11.09 17.83 -9.65
N GLU A 182 -9.81 17.61 -9.87
CA GLU A 182 -9.05 18.25 -10.95
C GLU A 182 -9.53 17.80 -12.35
N LEU A 183 -9.89 16.53 -12.51
CA LEU A 183 -10.37 15.98 -13.78
C LEU A 183 -11.85 16.22 -14.05
N ARG A 184 -12.57 16.83 -13.10
CA ARG A 184 -14.02 17.09 -13.27
C ARG A 184 -14.30 17.93 -14.50
N GLY A 185 -15.09 17.40 -15.43
CA GLY A 185 -15.46 18.08 -16.68
C GLY A 185 -14.36 18.10 -17.76
N ARG A 186 -13.20 17.50 -17.52
CA ARG A 186 -12.12 17.38 -18.52
C ARG A 186 -12.22 16.08 -19.30
N ASP A 187 -11.83 16.10 -20.58
CA ASP A 187 -11.66 14.86 -21.34
C ASP A 187 -10.41 14.13 -20.84
N GLN A 188 -10.60 12.91 -20.33
CA GLN A 188 -9.52 12.07 -19.81
C GLN A 188 -8.40 11.82 -20.84
N ARG A 189 -8.74 11.77 -22.15
CA ARG A 189 -7.78 11.51 -23.21
C ARG A 189 -6.79 12.64 -23.46
N GLY A 190 -7.13 13.85 -23.01
CA GLY A 190 -6.27 15.03 -23.09
C GLY A 190 -5.39 15.25 -21.86
N VAL A 191 -5.37 14.29 -20.92
CA VAL A 191 -4.61 14.40 -19.67
C VAL A 191 -3.69 13.21 -19.53
N SER A 192 -2.46 13.46 -19.08
CA SER A 192 -1.49 12.43 -18.68
C SER A 192 -1.22 12.51 -17.20
N LEU A 193 -0.95 11.35 -16.59
CA LEU A 193 -0.62 11.22 -15.18
C LEU A 193 0.69 10.42 -15.05
N LEU A 194 1.60 10.92 -14.23
CA LEU A 194 2.82 10.22 -13.84
C LEU A 194 2.76 9.89 -12.35
N ASP A 195 2.91 8.61 -12.02
CA ASP A 195 3.03 8.08 -10.66
C ASP A 195 4.50 7.76 -10.39
N VAL A 196 5.18 8.63 -9.64
CA VAL A 196 6.60 8.49 -9.31
C VAL A 196 6.74 7.62 -8.06
N ALA A 197 7.62 6.61 -8.14
CA ALA A 197 7.74 5.54 -7.16
C ALA A 197 6.42 4.73 -7.03
N CYS A 198 5.91 4.30 -8.20
CA CYS A 198 4.60 3.65 -8.30
C CYS A 198 4.52 2.29 -7.59
N GLY A 199 5.66 1.73 -7.18
CA GLY A 199 5.76 0.42 -6.56
C GLY A 199 5.14 -0.67 -7.45
N ASN A 200 4.31 -1.52 -6.86
CA ASN A 200 3.59 -2.56 -7.59
C ASN A 200 2.33 -2.06 -8.34
N GLY A 201 2.20 -0.75 -8.58
CA GLY A 201 1.11 -0.14 -9.34
C GLY A 201 -0.26 -0.12 -8.65
N ARG A 202 -0.32 -0.30 -7.33
CA ARG A 202 -1.59 -0.38 -6.57
C ARG A 202 -2.41 0.90 -6.70
N PHE A 203 -1.78 2.07 -6.46
CA PHE A 203 -2.45 3.36 -6.59
C PHE A 203 -2.89 3.62 -8.03
N LEU A 204 -1.99 3.41 -8.99
CA LEU A 204 -2.29 3.61 -10.39
C LEU A 204 -3.45 2.73 -10.87
N SER A 205 -3.56 1.50 -10.36
CA SER A 205 -4.71 0.64 -10.66
C SER A 205 -6.04 1.20 -10.13
N GLN A 206 -6.04 1.89 -8.98
CA GLN A 206 -7.25 2.57 -8.48
C GLN A 206 -7.62 3.77 -9.36
N VAL A 207 -6.63 4.53 -9.83
CA VAL A 207 -6.84 5.64 -10.79
C VAL A 207 -7.47 5.11 -12.08
N MET A 208 -6.89 4.05 -12.65
CA MET A 208 -7.34 3.49 -13.92
C MET A 208 -8.72 2.83 -13.86
N GLN A 209 -9.15 2.35 -12.70
CA GLN A 209 -10.52 1.88 -12.51
C GLN A 209 -11.56 3.00 -12.62
N VAL A 210 -11.19 4.23 -12.25
CA VAL A 210 -12.06 5.40 -12.29
C VAL A 210 -11.93 6.14 -13.62
N TYR A 211 -10.71 6.22 -14.14
CA TYR A 211 -10.34 6.97 -15.35
C TYR A 211 -9.71 6.04 -16.41
N PRO A 212 -10.49 5.10 -16.99
CA PRO A 212 -9.95 4.07 -17.88
C PRO A 212 -9.44 4.59 -19.22
N ARG A 213 -9.58 5.86 -19.53
CA ARG A 213 -9.11 6.50 -20.78
C ARG A 213 -7.95 7.45 -20.55
N LEU A 214 -7.52 7.61 -19.29
CA LEU A 214 -6.39 8.46 -18.94
C LEU A 214 -5.09 7.82 -19.47
N MET A 215 -4.21 8.64 -20.05
CA MET A 215 -2.84 8.23 -20.33
C MET A 215 -2.07 8.25 -19.01
N ALA A 216 -1.44 7.15 -18.64
CA ALA A 216 -0.75 7.09 -17.36
C ALA A 216 0.60 6.39 -17.47
N SER A 217 1.59 6.90 -16.74
CA SER A 217 2.90 6.28 -16.62
C SER A 217 3.23 6.05 -15.16
N GLY A 218 3.77 4.90 -14.84
CA GLY A 218 4.33 4.58 -13.52
C GLY A 218 5.83 4.44 -13.61
N LEU A 219 6.55 5.00 -12.66
CA LEU A 219 8.00 4.95 -12.56
C LEU A 219 8.40 4.33 -11.23
N ASP A 220 9.24 3.31 -11.26
CA ASP A 220 9.84 2.75 -10.04
C ASP A 220 11.24 2.21 -10.31
N LEU A 221 12.07 2.22 -9.28
CA LEU A 221 13.46 1.77 -9.35
C LEU A 221 13.60 0.26 -9.14
N SER A 222 12.58 -0.41 -8.63
CA SER A 222 12.57 -1.86 -8.42
C SER A 222 12.16 -2.61 -9.69
N PRO A 223 13.00 -3.48 -10.25
CA PRO A 223 12.61 -4.31 -11.39
C PRO A 223 11.43 -5.22 -11.03
N THR A 224 11.46 -5.85 -9.87
CA THR A 224 10.42 -6.77 -9.41
C THR A 224 9.07 -6.07 -9.19
N TYR A 225 9.11 -4.87 -8.61
CA TYR A 225 7.88 -4.09 -8.41
C TYR A 225 7.31 -3.55 -9.72
N THR A 226 8.17 -3.13 -10.66
CA THR A 226 7.71 -2.72 -12.00
C THR A 226 7.10 -3.88 -12.77
N ASP A 227 7.62 -5.10 -12.64
CA ASP A 227 7.03 -6.30 -13.26
C ASP A 227 5.68 -6.66 -12.62
N ALA A 228 5.57 -6.54 -11.30
CA ALA A 228 4.29 -6.68 -10.60
C ALA A 228 3.28 -5.60 -11.05
N ALA A 229 3.74 -4.35 -11.23
CA ALA A 229 2.92 -3.25 -11.75
C ALA A 229 2.44 -3.49 -13.17
N ARG A 230 3.32 -3.95 -14.08
CA ARG A 230 2.97 -4.33 -15.46
C ARG A 230 1.89 -5.42 -15.47
N THR A 231 2.07 -6.42 -14.61
CA THR A 231 1.08 -7.51 -14.47
C THR A 231 -0.27 -6.99 -13.97
N ARG A 232 -0.29 -6.13 -12.95
CA ARG A 232 -1.51 -5.55 -12.38
C ARG A 232 -2.23 -4.65 -13.37
N LEU A 233 -1.48 -3.86 -14.13
CA LEU A 233 -2.00 -2.83 -15.04
C LEU A 233 -2.22 -3.31 -16.48
N LYS A 234 -1.93 -4.57 -16.77
CA LYS A 234 -2.13 -5.21 -18.08
C LYS A 234 -3.50 -4.96 -18.73
N PRO A 235 -4.63 -4.84 -17.97
CA PRO A 235 -5.92 -4.52 -18.58
C PRO A 235 -5.98 -3.15 -19.28
N TRP A 236 -5.11 -2.20 -18.93
CA TRP A 236 -5.10 -0.83 -19.46
C TRP A 236 -3.88 -0.63 -20.38
N LYS A 237 -4.09 -0.76 -21.69
CA LYS A 237 -3.02 -0.72 -22.69
C LYS A 237 -2.32 0.64 -22.82
N GLN A 238 -2.96 1.72 -22.35
CA GLN A 238 -2.42 3.08 -22.35
C GLN A 238 -1.58 3.40 -21.10
N VAL A 239 -1.37 2.41 -20.23
CA VAL A 239 -0.50 2.55 -19.07
C VAL A 239 0.89 2.03 -19.43
N GLU A 240 1.90 2.85 -19.19
CA GLU A 240 3.30 2.52 -19.34
C GLU A 240 3.97 2.40 -17.97
N ILE A 241 4.83 1.38 -17.79
CA ILE A 241 5.61 1.21 -16.56
C ILE A 241 7.09 1.21 -16.90
N LEU A 242 7.78 2.21 -16.37
CA LEU A 242 9.20 2.45 -16.56
C LEU A 242 10.00 1.97 -15.35
N HIS A 243 11.08 1.24 -15.62
CA HIS A 243 12.05 0.83 -14.61
C HIS A 243 13.21 1.83 -14.61
N GLU A 244 13.02 2.97 -13.98
CA GLU A 244 13.97 4.08 -13.99
C GLU A 244 13.94 4.89 -12.70
N CYS A 245 14.99 5.70 -12.49
CA CYS A 245 15.01 6.73 -11.45
C CYS A 245 14.49 8.05 -12.02
N LEU A 246 13.82 8.86 -11.21
CA LEU A 246 13.37 10.19 -11.63
C LEU A 246 14.54 11.07 -12.14
N SER A 247 15.73 10.88 -11.57
CA SER A 247 16.94 11.60 -12.01
C SER A 247 17.47 11.19 -13.39
N SER A 248 16.98 10.08 -13.96
CA SER A 248 17.37 9.62 -15.31
C SER A 248 16.40 10.07 -16.40
N ILE A 249 15.29 10.69 -16.04
CA ILE A 249 14.35 11.29 -16.99
C ILE A 249 14.89 12.67 -17.35
N GLU A 250 15.67 12.75 -18.40
CA GLU A 250 15.99 14.02 -19.04
C GLU A 250 14.77 14.50 -19.80
N GLY A 251 14.37 15.76 -19.54
CA GLY A 251 13.19 16.38 -20.13
C GLY A 251 13.31 16.66 -21.64
#